data_7d25403eda9564661da112a1cac56849
#
_entry.id   7d25403eda9564661da112a1cac56849
#
_cell.length_a   1.000
_cell.length_b   1.000
_cell.length_c   1.000
_cell.angle_alpha   90.00
_cell.angle_beta   90.00
_cell.angle_gamma   90.00
#
_symmetry.space_group_name_H-M   'P 1'
#
loop_
_entity.id
_entity.type
_entity.pdbx_description
1 polymer ?
#
loop_
_entity_poly.entity_id
_entity_poly.type
_entity_poly.pdbx_seq_one_letter_code
_entity_poly.pdbx_strand_id
1 'polypeptide(L)'
;FLGNFKPMRGRYFEDGGFHTVKVFSYNPNGWGLYCMSGNVSEWCETAYDESMYEFSHDLNTDYRYDAMDWDPPSMKRKVLRGGSWKDMGYYLRNSTRTFEYQDTAKSYVGYRNVMTHLGRGGRDFTKEGGEEIRSDIQLR
;
A
#
# COMPACT_ATOMS: atom_id res chain seq x y z
N PHE A 1 4.72 -2.26 -18.78
CA PHE A 1 4.77 -1.84 -17.38
C PHE A 1 3.86 -2.75 -16.54
N LEU A 2 4.21 -2.95 -15.27
CA LEU A 2 3.49 -3.82 -14.33
C LEU A 2 2.64 -3.03 -13.32
N GLY A 3 2.53 -1.73 -13.49
CA GLY A 3 1.77 -0.84 -12.60
C GLY A 3 1.58 0.54 -13.21
N ASN A 4 0.66 1.30 -12.67
CA ASN A 4 0.34 2.67 -13.09
C ASN A 4 1.18 3.68 -12.32
N PHE A 5 2.11 4.33 -12.99
CA PHE A 5 3.03 5.33 -12.42
C PHE A 5 3.51 6.26 -13.54
N LYS A 6 4.27 7.28 -13.22
CA LYS A 6 4.90 8.17 -14.21
C LYS A 6 6.23 7.59 -14.72
N PRO A 7 6.25 6.92 -15.90
CA PRO A 7 7.43 6.18 -16.34
C PRO A 7 8.62 7.08 -16.67
N MET A 8 8.39 8.19 -17.38
CA MET A 8 9.44 9.11 -17.85
C MET A 8 8.90 10.53 -18.12
N ARG A 9 9.80 11.46 -18.42
CA ARG A 9 9.42 12.82 -18.81
C ARG A 9 8.55 12.82 -20.07
N GLY A 10 7.31 13.29 -19.94
CA GLY A 10 6.42 13.54 -21.07
C GLY A 10 5.64 12.34 -21.62
N ARG A 11 5.84 11.13 -21.09
CA ARG A 11 5.19 9.91 -21.59
C ARG A 11 4.26 9.29 -20.54
N TYR A 12 3.24 10.03 -20.16
CA TYR A 12 2.33 9.67 -19.07
C TYR A 12 1.37 8.53 -19.40
N PHE A 13 1.28 8.11 -20.68
CA PHE A 13 0.35 7.06 -21.12
C PHE A 13 1.03 5.73 -21.41
N GLU A 14 2.35 5.64 -21.29
CA GLU A 14 3.08 4.42 -21.66
C GLU A 14 2.78 3.22 -20.76
N ASP A 15 2.37 3.48 -19.54
CA ASP A 15 1.97 2.46 -18.57
C ASP A 15 0.49 2.04 -18.70
N GLY A 16 -0.29 2.73 -19.54
CA GLY A 16 -1.71 2.44 -19.80
C GLY A 16 -2.69 3.33 -19.04
N GLY A 17 -2.22 4.28 -18.22
CA GLY A 17 -3.08 5.19 -17.48
C GLY A 17 -2.49 6.58 -17.31
N PHE A 18 -3.33 7.63 -17.38
CA PHE A 18 -2.94 9.01 -17.11
C PHE A 18 -3.26 9.44 -15.68
N HIS A 19 -4.28 8.85 -15.12
CA HIS A 19 -4.75 8.99 -13.75
C HIS A 19 -4.94 7.61 -13.14
N THR A 20 -5.78 7.50 -12.12
CA THR A 20 -6.12 6.21 -11.51
C THR A 20 -6.80 5.28 -12.52
N VAL A 21 -6.43 4.02 -12.48
CA VAL A 21 -7.00 2.94 -13.30
C VAL A 21 -7.78 1.96 -12.44
N LYS A 22 -8.56 1.09 -13.09
CA LYS A 22 -9.29 0.02 -12.39
C LYS A 22 -8.29 -0.90 -11.68
N VAL A 23 -8.67 -1.41 -10.53
CA VAL A 23 -7.81 -2.27 -9.67
C VAL A 23 -7.25 -3.48 -10.44
N PHE A 24 -8.04 -4.08 -11.32
CA PHE A 24 -7.67 -5.27 -12.09
C PHE A 24 -6.98 -4.97 -13.44
N SER A 25 -6.53 -3.74 -13.66
CA SER A 25 -5.87 -3.36 -14.94
C SER A 25 -4.49 -3.99 -15.11
N TYR A 26 -3.85 -4.41 -14.03
CA TYR A 26 -2.55 -5.08 -14.03
C TYR A 26 -2.65 -6.44 -13.34
N ASN A 27 -1.66 -7.29 -13.57
CA ASN A 27 -1.61 -8.60 -12.93
C ASN A 27 -1.38 -8.49 -11.41
N PRO A 28 -1.98 -9.38 -10.61
CA PRO A 28 -1.72 -9.44 -9.18
C PRO A 28 -0.30 -9.94 -8.89
N ASN A 29 0.17 -9.67 -7.70
CA ASN A 29 1.41 -10.28 -7.18
C ASN A 29 1.19 -11.77 -6.83
N GLY A 30 2.26 -12.46 -6.37
CA GLY A 30 2.19 -13.88 -5.98
C GLY A 30 1.23 -14.20 -4.84
N TRP A 31 0.70 -13.19 -4.14
CA TRP A 31 -0.29 -13.30 -3.07
C TRP A 31 -1.72 -12.99 -3.54
N GLY A 32 -1.92 -12.75 -4.82
CA GLY A 32 -3.21 -12.35 -5.39
C GLY A 32 -3.61 -10.89 -5.13
N LEU A 33 -2.68 -10.05 -4.67
CA LEU A 33 -2.95 -8.63 -4.38
C LEU A 33 -2.67 -7.77 -5.61
N TYR A 34 -3.63 -6.92 -5.95
CA TYR A 34 -3.56 -6.00 -7.09
C TYR A 34 -3.07 -4.63 -6.66
N CYS A 35 -2.43 -3.90 -7.58
CA CYS A 35 -1.99 -2.50 -7.43
C CYS A 35 -1.19 -2.23 -6.15
N MET A 36 -0.31 -3.17 -5.75
CA MET A 36 0.57 -2.97 -4.60
C MET A 36 1.69 -1.95 -4.86
N SER A 37 1.96 -1.68 -6.14
CA SER A 37 2.92 -0.68 -6.59
C SER A 37 2.28 0.16 -7.69
N GLY A 38 2.15 1.46 -7.45
CA GLY A 38 1.50 2.41 -8.34
C GLY A 38 -0.03 2.49 -8.17
N ASN A 39 -0.66 3.22 -9.05
CA ASN A 39 -2.06 3.62 -9.05
C ASN A 39 -2.35 4.69 -8.00
N VAL A 40 -2.49 4.36 -6.74
CA VAL A 40 -2.59 5.31 -5.62
C VAL A 40 -1.61 4.93 -4.53
N SER A 41 -1.03 5.93 -3.87
CA SER A 41 -0.28 5.71 -2.64
C SER A 41 -1.24 5.33 -1.52
N GLU A 42 -0.86 4.40 -0.68
CA GLU A 42 -1.75 3.87 0.36
C GLU A 42 -1.33 4.36 1.74
N TRP A 43 -2.32 4.80 2.53
CA TRP A 43 -2.13 5.16 3.93
C TRP A 43 -1.67 3.96 4.76
N CYS A 44 -0.65 4.18 5.59
CA CYS A 44 -0.30 3.28 6.68
C CYS A 44 -0.70 3.90 8.02
N GLU A 45 -1.00 3.08 9.01
CA GLU A 45 -1.25 3.54 10.38
C GLU A 45 -0.01 4.14 11.03
N THR A 46 1.17 3.81 10.54
CA THR A 46 2.46 4.24 11.05
C THR A 46 2.62 5.75 10.91
N ALA A 47 2.99 6.43 11.99
CA ALA A 47 3.40 7.83 11.95
C ALA A 47 4.74 7.97 11.22
N TYR A 48 4.91 9.08 10.50
CA TYR A 48 6.14 9.32 9.75
C TYR A 48 7.19 10.01 10.60
N ASP A 49 8.36 9.40 10.70
CA ASP A 49 9.56 9.96 11.29
C ASP A 49 10.74 9.71 10.33
N GLU A 50 11.55 10.74 10.09
CA GLU A 50 12.70 10.68 9.18
C GLU A 50 13.79 9.75 9.72
N SER A 51 13.96 9.70 11.04
CA SER A 51 14.94 8.87 11.73
C SER A 51 14.54 7.39 11.84
N MET A 52 13.31 7.04 11.44
CA MET A 52 12.77 5.69 11.59
C MET A 52 13.63 4.60 10.94
N TYR A 53 14.34 4.93 9.86
CA TYR A 53 15.25 3.99 9.20
C TYR A 53 16.47 3.64 10.05
N GLU A 54 16.87 4.53 10.94
CA GLU A 54 18.02 4.33 11.83
C GLU A 54 17.65 3.48 13.05
N PHE A 55 16.39 3.57 13.51
CA PHE A 55 15.90 2.83 14.68
C PHE A 55 15.26 1.49 14.34
N SER A 56 14.78 1.30 13.13
CA SER A 56 14.12 0.06 12.71
C SER A 56 15.12 -0.88 12.04
N HIS A 57 16.07 -1.46 12.79
CA HIS A 57 17.02 -2.43 12.26
C HIS A 57 16.29 -3.59 11.53
N ASP A 58 16.24 -4.78 12.11
CA ASP A 58 15.65 -5.97 11.51
C ASP A 58 14.18 -6.17 11.89
N LEU A 59 13.66 -5.40 12.82
CA LEU A 59 12.29 -5.51 13.30
C LEU A 59 11.41 -4.44 12.65
N ASN A 60 10.23 -4.85 12.17
CA ASN A 60 9.18 -3.94 11.74
C ASN A 60 8.68 -3.15 12.96
N THR A 61 9.24 -2.00 13.19
CA THR A 61 8.76 -1.08 14.21
C THR A 61 7.44 -0.47 13.76
N ASP A 62 6.40 -0.75 14.52
CA ASP A 62 5.07 -0.16 14.32
C ASP A 62 4.95 1.06 15.24
N TYR A 63 5.38 2.21 14.72
CA TYR A 63 5.25 3.47 15.43
C TYR A 63 3.90 4.10 15.12
N ARG A 64 2.94 3.94 16.03
CA ARG A 64 1.59 4.50 15.91
C ARG A 64 1.46 5.75 16.75
N TYR A 65 1.06 6.83 16.12
CA TYR A 65 0.71 8.06 16.78
C TYR A 65 -0.43 8.74 16.04
N ASP A 66 -1.53 8.98 16.72
CA ASP A 66 -2.67 9.72 16.19
C ASP A 66 -2.64 11.13 16.76
N ALA A 67 -2.18 12.06 15.93
CA ALA A 67 -1.99 13.43 16.33
C ALA A 67 -3.32 14.14 16.57
N MET A 68 -3.36 14.95 17.61
CA MET A 68 -4.50 15.78 17.96
C MET A 68 -4.45 17.12 17.23
N ASP A 69 -5.56 17.86 17.24
CA ASP A 69 -5.67 19.14 16.53
C ASP A 69 -4.63 20.17 16.96
N TRP A 70 -4.25 20.17 18.22
CA TRP A 70 -3.24 21.05 18.81
C TRP A 70 -1.79 20.61 18.62
N ASP A 71 -1.56 19.42 18.08
CA ASP A 71 -0.21 18.94 17.85
C ASP A 71 0.47 19.66 16.68
N PRO A 72 1.79 19.83 16.73
CA PRO A 72 2.51 20.48 15.65
C PRO A 72 2.39 19.67 14.34
N PRO A 73 2.43 20.33 13.18
CA PRO A 73 2.25 19.67 11.87
C PRO A 73 3.21 18.51 11.63
N SER A 74 4.41 18.55 12.21
CA SER A 74 5.40 17.47 12.09
C SER A 74 4.88 16.13 12.66
N MET A 75 4.04 16.16 13.69
CA MET A 75 3.46 14.98 14.32
C MET A 75 2.22 14.45 13.58
N LYS A 76 1.60 15.27 12.73
CA LYS A 76 0.43 14.88 11.92
C LYS A 76 0.79 14.11 10.64
N ARG A 77 2.06 13.83 10.42
CA ARG A 77 2.52 13.09 9.24
C ARG A 77 2.30 11.60 9.41
N LYS A 78 1.65 10.98 8.43
CA LYS A 78 1.47 9.52 8.32
C LYS A 78 2.23 8.97 7.13
N VAL A 79 2.69 7.74 7.24
CA VAL A 79 3.44 7.06 6.18
C VAL A 79 2.50 6.74 5.01
N LEU A 80 3.00 6.99 3.80
CA LEU A 80 2.42 6.51 2.55
C LEU A 80 3.36 5.48 1.91
N ARG A 81 2.77 4.48 1.27
CA ARG A 81 3.46 3.40 0.58
C ARG A 81 2.91 3.14 -0.81
N GLY A 82 3.69 2.42 -1.62
CA GLY A 82 3.29 1.91 -2.93
C GLY A 82 3.51 2.87 -4.10
N GLY A 83 3.59 4.17 -3.85
CA GLY A 83 3.64 5.19 -4.90
C GLY A 83 2.33 5.31 -5.67
N SER A 84 2.19 6.32 -6.51
CA SER A 84 0.96 6.65 -7.22
C SER A 84 1.20 6.88 -8.71
N TRP A 85 0.12 7.05 -9.48
CA TRP A 85 0.12 7.35 -10.92
C TRP A 85 0.98 8.57 -11.30
N LYS A 86 1.16 9.52 -10.39
CA LYS A 86 1.97 10.73 -10.61
C LYS A 86 3.44 10.55 -10.26
N ASP A 87 3.79 9.49 -9.55
CA ASP A 87 5.12 9.30 -8.97
C ASP A 87 6.03 8.53 -9.91
N MET A 88 7.34 8.82 -9.84
CA MET A 88 8.35 8.08 -10.59
C MET A 88 8.58 6.69 -9.99
N GLY A 89 9.13 5.77 -10.77
CA GLY A 89 9.39 4.37 -10.38
C GLY A 89 10.19 4.19 -9.08
N TYR A 90 10.95 5.20 -8.65
CA TYR A 90 11.63 5.18 -7.35
C TYR A 90 10.65 5.02 -6.18
N TYR A 91 9.50 5.69 -6.23
CA TYR A 91 8.51 5.69 -5.16
C TYR A 91 7.67 4.41 -5.10
N LEU A 92 7.74 3.57 -6.15
CA LEU A 92 7.06 2.28 -6.20
C LEU A 92 7.79 1.16 -5.44
N ARG A 93 9.02 1.43 -5.00
CA ARG A 93 9.81 0.44 -4.24
C ARG A 93 9.17 0.15 -2.88
N ASN A 94 9.14 -1.10 -2.49
CA ASN A 94 8.60 -1.53 -1.19
C ASN A 94 9.29 -0.89 0.01
N SER A 95 10.56 -0.52 -0.12
CA SER A 95 11.32 0.16 0.95
C SER A 95 11.04 1.65 1.04
N THR A 96 10.55 2.29 -0.03
CA THR A 96 10.34 3.74 -0.03
C THR A 96 9.15 4.11 0.83
N ARG A 97 9.36 5.07 1.71
CA ARG A 97 8.33 5.70 2.55
C ARG A 97 8.23 7.16 2.15
N THR A 98 7.01 7.62 1.92
CA THR A 98 6.67 9.02 1.80
C THR A 98 5.70 9.38 2.91
N PHE A 99 5.30 10.64 3.00
CA PHE A 99 4.32 11.04 3.98
C PHE A 99 3.30 12.01 3.39
N GLU A 100 2.18 12.09 4.06
CA GLU A 100 1.19 13.15 3.92
C GLU A 100 0.59 13.46 5.30
N TYR A 101 -0.06 14.59 5.44
CA TYR A 101 -0.70 14.97 6.69
C TYR A 101 -2.03 14.23 6.86
N GLN A 102 -2.28 13.70 8.05
CA GLN A 102 -3.44 12.82 8.34
C GLN A 102 -4.81 13.48 8.07
N ASP A 103 -4.87 14.80 8.09
CA ASP A 103 -6.07 15.60 7.87
C ASP A 103 -6.24 16.07 6.41
N THR A 104 -5.43 15.55 5.49
CA THR A 104 -5.39 15.99 4.10
C THR A 104 -5.90 14.92 3.15
N ALA A 105 -6.87 15.27 2.28
CA ALA A 105 -7.32 14.42 1.18
C ALA A 105 -6.57 14.75 -0.11
N LYS A 106 -6.11 13.74 -0.84
CA LYS A 106 -5.41 13.87 -2.12
C LYS A 106 -5.96 12.86 -3.13
N SER A 107 -6.04 13.26 -4.40
CA SER A 107 -6.54 12.41 -5.49
C SER A 107 -5.64 11.21 -5.83
N TYR A 108 -4.42 11.19 -5.33
CA TYR A 108 -3.43 10.14 -5.55
C TYR A 108 -3.17 9.30 -4.31
N VAL A 109 -3.95 9.49 -3.25
CA VAL A 109 -3.84 8.73 -2.00
C VAL A 109 -5.13 7.97 -1.74
N GLY A 110 -4.99 6.71 -1.40
CA GLY A 110 -6.07 5.80 -1.03
C GLY A 110 -5.71 5.02 0.22
N TYR A 111 -6.44 3.96 0.47
CA TYR A 111 -6.17 3.05 1.59
C TYR A 111 -6.55 1.63 1.24
N ARG A 112 -6.01 0.70 2.01
CA ARG A 112 -6.30 -0.73 1.93
C ARG A 112 -6.65 -1.24 3.32
N ASN A 113 -7.82 -1.84 3.45
CA ASN A 113 -8.20 -2.47 4.70
C ASN A 113 -7.38 -3.74 4.93
N VAL A 114 -6.87 -3.88 6.16
CA VAL A 114 -6.18 -5.07 6.62
C VAL A 114 -6.88 -5.59 7.87
N MET A 115 -7.09 -6.87 7.93
CA MET A 115 -7.68 -7.53 9.09
C MET A 115 -6.65 -8.47 9.71
N THR A 116 -6.54 -8.45 11.04
CA THR A 116 -5.70 -9.39 11.76
C THR A 116 -6.19 -10.81 11.52
N HIS A 117 -5.29 -11.72 11.16
CA HIS A 117 -5.61 -13.13 11.06
C HIS A 117 -5.91 -13.68 12.46
N LEU A 118 -7.17 -13.96 12.71
CA LEU A 118 -7.60 -14.73 13.89
C LEU A 118 -7.27 -16.19 13.59
N GLY A 119 -6.15 -16.68 14.12
CA GLY A 119 -5.64 -18.02 13.85
C GLY A 119 -6.74 -19.08 13.93
N ARG A 120 -6.90 -19.85 12.87
CA ARG A 120 -7.73 -21.05 12.87
C ARG A 120 -6.95 -22.17 13.58
N GLY A 121 -7.66 -23.00 14.34
CA GLY A 121 -7.05 -24.17 14.97
C GLY A 121 -6.44 -25.12 13.93
N GLY A 122 -5.42 -25.89 14.31
CA GLY A 122 -4.55 -26.67 13.40
C GLY A 122 -5.22 -27.71 12.46
N ARG A 123 -6.55 -27.71 12.34
CA ARG A 123 -7.28 -28.50 11.35
C ARG A 123 -7.39 -27.83 9.97
N ASP A 124 -7.09 -26.52 9.89
CA ASP A 124 -7.27 -25.75 8.66
C ASP A 124 -6.10 -25.88 7.66
N PHE A 125 -5.07 -26.64 8.01
CA PHE A 125 -3.93 -26.92 7.15
C PHE A 125 -4.04 -28.25 6.41
N THR A 126 -5.18 -28.94 6.44
CA THR A 126 -5.42 -30.12 5.62
C THR A 126 -5.69 -29.70 4.19
N LYS A 127 -5.18 -30.48 3.23
CA LYS A 127 -5.34 -30.23 1.78
C LYS A 127 -6.79 -29.99 1.35
N GLU A 128 -7.74 -30.60 2.06
CA GLU A 128 -9.18 -30.48 1.80
C GLU A 128 -9.73 -29.07 2.07
N GLY A 129 -9.31 -28.41 3.16
CA GLY A 129 -9.74 -27.02 3.46
C GLY A 129 -9.20 -25.97 2.48
N GLY A 130 -8.06 -26.25 1.86
CA GLY A 130 -7.46 -25.34 0.86
C GLY A 130 -8.15 -25.36 -0.50
N GLU A 131 -8.79 -26.48 -0.86
CA GLU A 131 -9.53 -26.61 -2.13
C GLU A 131 -10.92 -25.99 -2.05
N GLU A 132 -11.62 -26.09 -0.93
CA GLU A 132 -12.93 -25.44 -0.74
C GLU A 132 -12.83 -23.91 -0.78
N ILE A 133 -11.80 -23.31 -0.18
CA ILE A 133 -11.62 -21.86 -0.21
C ILE A 133 -11.32 -21.35 -1.61
N ARG A 134 -10.65 -22.14 -2.43
CA ARG A 134 -10.37 -21.76 -3.84
C ARG A 134 -11.61 -21.83 -4.73
N SER A 135 -12.52 -22.74 -4.46
CA SER A 135 -13.77 -22.82 -5.22
C SER A 135 -14.71 -21.65 -4.95
N ASP A 136 -14.76 -21.17 -3.70
CA ASP A 136 -15.60 -20.04 -3.32
C ASP A 136 -15.10 -18.69 -3.86
N ILE A 137 -13.80 -18.54 -4.08
CA ILE A 137 -13.21 -17.33 -4.67
C ILE A 137 -13.43 -17.27 -6.19
N GLN A 138 -13.58 -18.39 -6.86
CA GLN A 138 -13.84 -18.44 -8.31
C GLN A 138 -15.29 -18.19 -8.71
N LEU A 139 -16.22 -18.22 -7.75
CA LEU A 139 -17.66 -18.08 -8.00
C LEU A 139 -18.23 -16.71 -7.59
N ARG A 140 -17.41 -15.75 -7.24
CA ARG A 140 -17.77 -14.35 -6.97
C ARG A 140 -16.86 -13.41 -7.77
#